data_8833d644643a2d6079ab46efb5de9496
#
_entry.id   8833d644643a2d6079ab46efb5de9496
#
_cell.length_a   1.000
_cell.length_b   1.000
_cell.length_c   1.000
_cell.angle_alpha   90.00
_cell.angle_beta   90.00
_cell.angle_gamma   90.00
#
_symmetry.space_group_name_H-M   'P 1'
#
loop_
_entity.id
_entity.type
_entity.pdbx_description
1 polymer ?
#
loop_
_entity_poly.entity_id
_entity_poly.type
_entity_poly.pdbx_seq_one_letter_code
_entity_poly.pdbx_strand_id
1 'polypeptide(L)'
;MSESTDTSTVKQKPKKVGERLKESIERFLLMRGLTSKDIISMIDDVLANKAIKSNEEEDGDLRKIRERVALILEGLDETEIARIRKQVSLILKGKGVPSLTPLLFISRTLNVRLGTFLDGDSSKIENLRPAICRRQMVKDEVIFGDDDEQLIYHPLSMNKSGVSMEPYIIEMGTPTDIDKLMNDNEFKKKRLERHAGEEFIYVMKGRLVAQVGNETIMLDEGDSIYYHGYLPHHIFSNDRDAQGKPIKKTDILAVVYAPPLEDTLSIKQLNMNNRFGKTLMRLRQMMKLDVAEVSRRTGLKENVITAIEEGGKITSLMPLTRITQALGVRLWTIITNGLLRNYSVFRKADLEDKDQAKTLMIGNLTHHFLAINMSNRNMEPFFIEGNTSNEEEFELESREGEAFCYVLEGRIKIFIGSPERSYIIGKGESIYLDTTIPYHIQTLEDGTKTITVVYTPFTFTVEKED
;
A
#
# COMPACT_ATOMS: atom_id res chain seq x y z
N MET A 1 -6.08 58.75 28.46
CA MET A 1 -7.21 57.91 28.04
C MET A 1 -6.68 56.97 26.92
N SER A 2 -6.29 55.79 27.31
CA SER A 2 -5.77 54.76 26.40
C SER A 2 -6.78 53.60 26.45
N GLU A 3 -7.50 53.40 25.38
CA GLU A 3 -8.41 52.28 25.22
C GLU A 3 -7.59 51.00 24.95
N SER A 4 -7.59 50.09 25.90
CA SER A 4 -7.08 48.75 25.73
C SER A 4 -8.18 47.90 25.06
N THR A 5 -7.96 47.56 23.77
CA THR A 5 -8.75 46.56 23.05
C THR A 5 -8.31 45.18 23.54
N ASP A 6 -9.13 44.60 24.39
CA ASP A 6 -9.02 43.21 24.86
C ASP A 6 -9.51 42.28 23.73
N THR A 7 -8.60 41.74 22.93
CA THR A 7 -8.89 40.66 22.02
C THR A 7 -8.73 39.33 22.73
N SER A 8 -9.79 38.91 23.42
CA SER A 8 -9.91 37.57 23.98
C SER A 8 -10.02 36.55 22.81
N THR A 9 -8.88 36.01 22.41
CA THR A 9 -8.81 34.83 21.57
C THR A 9 -9.38 33.65 22.36
N VAL A 10 -10.62 33.29 22.07
CA VAL A 10 -11.26 32.06 22.56
C VAL A 10 -10.43 30.89 22.03
N LYS A 11 -9.60 30.30 22.89
CA LYS A 11 -8.88 29.05 22.62
C LYS A 11 -9.96 27.96 22.47
N GLN A 12 -10.34 27.63 21.24
CA GLN A 12 -11.16 26.46 20.97
C GLN A 12 -10.41 25.22 21.48
N LYS A 13 -11.09 24.40 22.28
CA LYS A 13 -10.56 23.08 22.67
C LYS A 13 -10.24 22.29 21.42
N PRO A 14 -9.09 21.58 21.35
CA PRO A 14 -8.77 20.75 20.20
C PRO A 14 -9.89 19.74 19.97
N LYS A 15 -10.45 19.72 18.76
CA LYS A 15 -11.50 18.76 18.38
C LYS A 15 -10.93 17.35 18.46
N LYS A 16 -11.72 16.39 18.93
CA LYS A 16 -11.35 14.97 18.90
C LYS A 16 -11.09 14.54 17.46
N VAL A 17 -10.13 13.65 17.24
CA VAL A 17 -9.68 13.19 15.91
C VAL A 17 -10.83 12.65 15.06
N GLY A 18 -11.73 11.84 15.66
CA GLY A 18 -12.90 11.34 14.96
C GLY A 18 -13.83 12.44 14.42
N GLU A 19 -13.92 13.59 15.11
CA GLU A 19 -14.71 14.73 14.65
C GLU A 19 -14.05 15.43 13.46
N ARG A 20 -12.71 15.56 13.44
CA ARG A 20 -11.97 16.15 12.32
C ARG A 20 -12.10 15.27 11.07
N LEU A 21 -11.91 13.96 11.23
CA LEU A 21 -12.06 12.98 10.15
C LEU A 21 -13.46 13.02 9.56
N LYS A 22 -14.50 13.01 10.42
CA LYS A 22 -15.89 13.15 10.01
C LYS A 22 -16.09 14.43 9.18
N GLU A 23 -15.65 15.60 9.68
CA GLU A 23 -15.79 16.87 8.99
C GLU A 23 -15.07 16.87 7.63
N SER A 24 -13.89 16.24 7.54
CA SER A 24 -13.17 16.10 6.28
C SER A 24 -13.97 15.27 5.28
N ILE A 25 -14.46 14.10 5.71
CA ILE A 25 -15.26 13.22 4.85
C ILE A 25 -16.58 13.90 4.44
N GLU A 26 -17.29 14.54 5.36
CA GLU A 26 -18.54 15.25 5.08
C GLU A 26 -18.35 16.36 4.04
N ARG A 27 -17.19 17.04 4.05
CA ARG A 27 -16.86 18.04 3.02
C ARG A 27 -16.79 17.41 1.63
N PHE A 28 -16.12 16.25 1.49
CA PHE A 28 -16.04 15.54 0.20
C PHE A 28 -17.37 14.95 -0.24
N LEU A 29 -18.19 14.49 0.69
CA LEU A 29 -19.56 14.06 0.41
C LEU A 29 -20.40 15.22 -0.11
N LEU A 30 -20.38 16.36 0.57
CA LEU A 30 -21.12 17.55 0.18
C LEU A 30 -20.72 18.07 -1.21
N MET A 31 -19.43 18.07 -1.54
CA MET A 31 -18.92 18.44 -2.87
C MET A 31 -19.48 17.56 -3.99
N ARG A 32 -20.00 16.37 -3.68
CA ARG A 32 -20.60 15.41 -4.61
C ARG A 32 -22.12 15.29 -4.45
N GLY A 33 -22.75 16.21 -3.71
CA GLY A 33 -24.18 16.17 -3.45
C GLY A 33 -24.63 14.97 -2.59
N LEU A 34 -23.70 14.36 -1.83
CA LEU A 34 -23.94 13.18 -1.02
C LEU A 34 -24.03 13.51 0.46
N THR A 35 -24.70 12.62 1.18
CA THR A 35 -24.74 12.60 2.64
C THR A 35 -24.14 11.29 3.18
N SER A 36 -23.83 11.29 4.47
CA SER A 36 -23.42 10.06 5.16
C SER A 36 -24.45 8.92 5.08
N LYS A 37 -25.74 9.26 4.92
CA LYS A 37 -26.81 8.27 4.78
C LYS A 37 -26.77 7.58 3.41
N ASP A 38 -26.38 8.29 2.38
CA ASP A 38 -26.33 7.74 1.02
C ASP A 38 -25.26 6.65 0.92
N ILE A 39 -24.09 6.85 1.51
CA ILE A 39 -23.03 5.82 1.55
C ILE A 39 -23.50 4.57 2.28
N ILE A 40 -24.17 4.72 3.41
CA ILE A 40 -24.70 3.59 4.17
C ILE A 40 -25.79 2.86 3.39
N SER A 41 -26.69 3.61 2.73
CA SER A 41 -27.75 3.03 1.88
C SER A 41 -27.17 2.23 0.72
N MET A 42 -26.10 2.70 0.08
CA MET A 42 -25.43 1.96 -1.00
C MET A 42 -24.84 0.62 -0.52
N ILE A 43 -24.27 0.58 0.70
CA ILE A 43 -23.78 -0.68 1.29
C ILE A 43 -24.96 -1.62 1.61
N ASP A 44 -26.07 -1.07 2.14
CA ASP A 44 -27.28 -1.84 2.44
C ASP A 44 -27.92 -2.42 1.18
N ASP A 45 -27.87 -1.72 0.06
CA ASP A 45 -28.36 -2.22 -1.23
C ASP A 45 -27.54 -3.43 -1.72
N VAL A 46 -26.21 -3.40 -1.52
CA VAL A 46 -25.33 -4.55 -1.84
C VAL A 46 -25.65 -5.74 -0.93
N LEU A 47 -25.79 -5.51 0.39
CA LEU A 47 -26.17 -6.57 1.34
C LEU A 47 -27.53 -7.22 1.03
N ALA A 48 -28.47 -6.43 0.50
CA ALA A 48 -29.80 -6.92 0.13
C ALA A 48 -29.84 -7.62 -1.23
N ASN A 49 -28.70 -7.82 -1.90
CA ASN A 49 -28.62 -8.33 -3.28
C ASN A 49 -29.59 -7.61 -4.26
N LYS A 50 -29.90 -6.37 -3.96
CA LYS A 50 -30.68 -5.54 -4.87
C LYS A 50 -29.82 -5.26 -6.09
N ALA A 51 -30.31 -5.66 -7.27
CA ALA A 51 -29.70 -5.23 -8.52
C ALA A 51 -29.52 -3.71 -8.45
N ILE A 52 -28.32 -3.25 -8.74
CA ILE A 52 -28.03 -1.82 -8.85
C ILE A 52 -28.92 -1.32 -9.99
N LYS A 53 -30.13 -0.87 -9.65
CA LYS A 53 -30.99 -0.22 -10.62
C LYS A 53 -30.36 1.11 -10.94
N SER A 54 -29.67 1.18 -12.06
CA SER A 54 -29.34 2.45 -12.68
C SER A 54 -30.67 3.09 -13.09
N ASN A 55 -31.16 4.04 -12.30
CA ASN A 55 -32.19 4.93 -12.78
C ASN A 55 -31.54 5.78 -13.88
N GLU A 56 -32.09 5.75 -15.09
CA GLU A 56 -31.60 6.55 -16.23
C GLU A 56 -31.62 8.06 -15.96
N GLU A 57 -32.30 8.49 -14.90
CA GLU A 57 -32.40 9.87 -14.41
C GLU A 57 -31.37 10.20 -13.28
N GLU A 58 -30.55 9.24 -12.83
CA GLU A 58 -29.59 9.48 -11.75
C GLU A 58 -28.39 10.27 -12.27
N ASP A 59 -27.94 11.28 -11.51
CA ASP A 59 -26.76 12.07 -11.82
C ASP A 59 -25.55 11.14 -12.05
N GLY A 60 -24.81 11.38 -13.14
CA GLY A 60 -23.72 10.51 -13.59
C GLY A 60 -22.64 10.26 -12.54
N ASP A 61 -22.40 11.22 -11.62
CA ASP A 61 -21.43 11.05 -10.52
C ASP A 61 -21.98 10.13 -9.41
N LEU A 62 -23.25 10.21 -9.09
CA LEU A 62 -23.89 9.33 -8.09
C LEU A 62 -23.87 7.88 -8.55
N ARG A 63 -24.16 7.64 -9.82
CA ARG A 63 -24.09 6.33 -10.45
C ARG A 63 -22.68 5.72 -10.35
N LYS A 64 -21.65 6.50 -10.69
CA LYS A 64 -20.24 6.06 -10.58
C LYS A 64 -19.87 5.70 -9.15
N ILE A 65 -20.35 6.45 -8.15
CA ILE A 65 -20.07 6.17 -6.73
C ILE A 65 -20.76 4.87 -6.31
N ARG A 66 -21.98 4.62 -6.74
CA ARG A 66 -22.72 3.39 -6.47
C ARG A 66 -22.04 2.17 -7.10
N GLU A 67 -21.59 2.28 -8.34
CA GLU A 67 -20.83 1.26 -9.04
C GLU A 67 -19.51 0.94 -8.30
N ARG A 68 -18.82 1.98 -7.77
CA ARG A 68 -17.62 1.80 -6.95
C ARG A 68 -17.88 1.06 -5.64
N VAL A 69 -18.96 1.41 -4.93
CA VAL A 69 -19.33 0.70 -3.70
C VAL A 69 -19.56 -0.78 -3.99
N ALA A 70 -20.29 -1.10 -5.04
CA ALA A 70 -20.54 -2.49 -5.43
C ALA A 70 -19.24 -3.21 -5.80
N LEU A 71 -18.38 -2.58 -6.58
CA LEU A 71 -17.10 -3.15 -7.00
C LEU A 71 -16.16 -3.41 -5.81
N ILE A 72 -16.09 -2.48 -4.84
CA ILE A 72 -15.24 -2.62 -3.66
C ILE A 72 -15.73 -3.77 -2.78
N LEU A 73 -17.04 -3.97 -2.67
CA LEU A 73 -17.64 -5.02 -1.84
C LEU A 73 -17.77 -6.37 -2.56
N GLU A 74 -17.48 -6.43 -3.87
CA GLU A 74 -17.57 -7.65 -4.65
C GLU A 74 -16.59 -8.72 -4.15
N GLY A 75 -17.13 -9.91 -3.87
CA GLY A 75 -16.34 -11.06 -3.39
C GLY A 75 -16.16 -11.14 -1.88
N LEU A 76 -16.67 -10.15 -1.13
CA LEU A 76 -16.78 -10.22 0.33
C LEU A 76 -18.05 -10.98 0.72
N ASP A 77 -18.02 -11.69 1.84
CA ASP A 77 -19.22 -12.32 2.39
C ASP A 77 -20.10 -11.29 3.15
N GLU A 78 -21.35 -11.68 3.44
CA GLU A 78 -22.31 -10.81 4.13
C GLU A 78 -21.80 -10.33 5.50
N THR A 79 -21.03 -11.16 6.19
CA THR A 79 -20.46 -10.82 7.52
C THR A 79 -19.37 -9.76 7.40
N GLU A 80 -18.51 -9.88 6.39
CA GLU A 80 -17.46 -8.91 6.09
C GLU A 80 -18.07 -7.55 5.69
N ILE A 81 -19.08 -7.57 4.80
CA ILE A 81 -19.79 -6.35 4.37
C ILE A 81 -20.50 -5.69 5.56
N ALA A 82 -21.18 -6.47 6.40
CA ALA A 82 -21.86 -5.94 7.59
C ALA A 82 -20.86 -5.30 8.58
N ARG A 83 -19.65 -5.87 8.71
CA ARG A 83 -18.56 -5.31 9.51
C ARG A 83 -18.10 -3.97 8.96
N ILE A 84 -17.78 -3.90 7.65
CA ILE A 84 -17.39 -2.65 6.97
C ILE A 84 -18.48 -1.60 7.17
N ARG A 85 -19.74 -1.96 6.93
CA ARG A 85 -20.89 -1.07 7.14
C ARG A 85 -20.94 -0.48 8.55
N LYS A 86 -20.77 -1.33 9.57
CA LYS A 86 -20.77 -0.90 10.97
C LYS A 86 -19.64 0.10 11.23
N GLN A 87 -18.43 -0.20 10.78
CA GLN A 87 -17.25 0.62 10.98
C GLN A 87 -17.37 1.96 10.21
N VAL A 88 -17.79 1.94 8.95
CA VAL A 88 -18.08 3.15 8.16
C VAL A 88 -19.12 4.02 8.86
N SER A 89 -20.20 3.43 9.40
CA SER A 89 -21.20 4.19 10.16
C SER A 89 -20.63 4.85 11.43
N LEU A 90 -19.66 4.24 12.09
CA LEU A 90 -18.98 4.84 13.25
C LEU A 90 -18.11 6.02 12.84
N ILE A 91 -17.35 5.89 11.76
CA ILE A 91 -16.54 6.99 11.20
C ILE A 91 -17.41 8.18 10.87
N LEU A 92 -18.47 7.96 10.10
CA LEU A 92 -19.38 9.01 9.64
C LEU A 92 -20.13 9.69 10.82
N LYS A 93 -20.17 9.07 11.99
CA LYS A 93 -20.68 9.65 13.24
C LYS A 93 -19.61 10.35 14.09
N GLY A 94 -18.34 10.36 13.63
CA GLY A 94 -17.22 10.91 14.40
C GLY A 94 -16.82 10.06 15.61
N LYS A 95 -17.26 8.80 15.65
CA LYS A 95 -16.94 7.85 16.72
C LYS A 95 -15.82 6.95 16.22
N GLY A 96 -14.67 7.01 16.85
CA GLY A 96 -13.39 6.40 16.56
C GLY A 96 -13.35 5.22 15.58
N VAL A 97 -12.26 5.09 14.86
CA VAL A 97 -12.08 4.07 13.83
C VAL A 97 -10.89 3.21 14.17
N PRO A 98 -11.10 1.94 14.33
CA PRO A 98 -10.02 1.04 14.75
C PRO A 98 -9.16 0.51 13.61
N SER A 99 -9.53 0.66 12.32
CA SER A 99 -8.80 -0.02 11.24
C SER A 99 -8.70 0.76 9.94
N LEU A 100 -7.74 0.36 9.10
CA LEU A 100 -7.47 0.93 7.80
C LEU A 100 -8.58 0.61 6.78
N THR A 101 -9.16 -0.58 6.82
CA THR A 101 -10.13 -1.08 5.85
C THR A 101 -11.33 -0.16 5.62
N PRO A 102 -12.08 0.31 6.64
CA PRO A 102 -13.22 1.21 6.41
C PRO A 102 -12.79 2.59 5.89
N LEU A 103 -11.59 3.04 6.23
CA LEU A 103 -11.05 4.29 5.70
C LEU A 103 -10.70 4.17 4.22
N LEU A 104 -10.06 3.07 3.82
CA LEU A 104 -9.79 2.74 2.42
C LEU A 104 -11.11 2.57 1.65
N PHE A 105 -12.12 1.95 2.25
CA PHE A 105 -13.45 1.86 1.65
C PHE A 105 -14.00 3.25 1.31
N ILE A 106 -14.03 4.18 2.29
CA ILE A 106 -14.54 5.54 2.08
C ILE A 106 -13.69 6.28 1.05
N SER A 107 -12.37 6.22 1.15
CA SER A 107 -11.45 6.91 0.26
C SER A 107 -11.66 6.48 -1.20
N ARG A 108 -11.81 5.19 -1.44
CA ARG A 108 -12.05 4.63 -2.77
C ARG A 108 -13.44 4.92 -3.29
N THR A 109 -14.47 4.78 -2.44
CA THR A 109 -15.85 5.16 -2.80
C THR A 109 -15.91 6.58 -3.29
N LEU A 110 -15.24 7.50 -2.61
CA LEU A 110 -15.22 8.92 -2.97
C LEU A 110 -14.14 9.27 -4.00
N ASN A 111 -13.33 8.32 -4.43
CA ASN A 111 -12.15 8.55 -5.28
C ASN A 111 -11.27 9.69 -4.73
N VAL A 112 -11.02 9.64 -3.43
CA VAL A 112 -10.18 10.58 -2.69
C VAL A 112 -9.15 9.75 -1.94
N ARG A 113 -7.94 10.25 -1.81
CA ARG A 113 -6.89 9.55 -1.08
C ARG A 113 -7.15 9.55 0.40
N LEU A 114 -6.73 8.47 1.04
CA LEU A 114 -6.82 8.35 2.48
C LEU A 114 -6.07 9.50 3.18
N GLY A 115 -4.85 9.81 2.74
CA GLY A 115 -4.07 10.94 3.26
C GLY A 115 -4.82 12.27 3.21
N THR A 116 -5.65 12.49 2.19
CA THR A 116 -6.46 13.72 2.05
C THR A 116 -7.50 13.87 3.16
N PHE A 117 -8.03 12.78 3.70
CA PHE A 117 -8.93 12.85 4.86
C PHE A 117 -8.21 13.13 6.17
N LEU A 118 -6.95 12.74 6.23
CA LEU A 118 -6.11 12.87 7.41
C LEU A 118 -5.41 14.23 7.45
N ASP A 119 -5.27 14.87 6.28
CA ASP A 119 -4.66 16.17 6.12
C ASP A 119 -5.70 17.28 6.31
N GLY A 120 -5.48 18.14 7.30
CA GLY A 120 -6.41 19.22 7.63
C GLY A 120 -6.44 20.39 6.64
N ASP A 121 -5.52 20.45 5.67
CA ASP A 121 -5.36 21.60 4.76
C ASP A 121 -5.16 21.17 3.30
N SER A 122 -6.28 20.98 2.60
CA SER A 122 -6.30 20.58 1.18
C SER A 122 -5.99 21.73 0.18
N SER A 123 -5.61 22.92 0.66
CA SER A 123 -5.45 24.09 -0.20
C SER A 123 -4.05 24.23 -0.86
N LYS A 124 -3.09 23.35 -0.54
CA LYS A 124 -1.69 23.45 -0.97
C LYS A 124 -1.24 22.32 -1.90
N ILE A 125 -2.01 22.03 -2.95
CA ILE A 125 -1.63 21.01 -3.93
C ILE A 125 -0.68 21.61 -4.95
N GLU A 126 0.61 21.41 -4.77
CA GLU A 126 1.62 21.62 -5.81
C GLU A 126 2.08 20.26 -6.36
N ASN A 127 1.46 19.80 -7.44
CA ASN A 127 1.60 18.44 -8.00
C ASN A 127 3.02 18.04 -8.48
N LEU A 128 3.95 18.98 -8.63
CA LEU A 128 5.27 18.74 -9.23
C LEU A 128 6.44 18.79 -8.22
N ARG A 129 6.17 19.06 -6.96
CA ARG A 129 7.22 19.07 -5.93
C ARG A 129 7.28 17.74 -5.21
N PRO A 130 8.48 17.26 -4.83
CA PRO A 130 8.58 16.10 -3.97
C PRO A 130 7.88 16.38 -2.64
N ALA A 131 7.16 15.38 -2.09
CA ALA A 131 6.67 15.49 -0.72
C ALA A 131 7.81 15.13 0.23
N ILE A 132 8.26 16.10 1.02
CA ILE A 132 9.29 15.90 2.05
C ILE A 132 8.60 15.98 3.40
N CYS A 133 8.65 14.88 4.16
CA CYS A 133 8.18 14.85 5.53
C CYS A 133 9.39 15.01 6.48
N ARG A 134 9.43 16.13 7.18
CA ARG A 134 10.46 16.41 8.19
C ARG A 134 10.03 15.84 9.53
N ARG A 135 10.98 15.37 10.32
CA ARG A 135 10.72 14.80 11.66
C ARG A 135 9.86 15.70 12.56
N GLN A 136 9.95 17.01 12.37
CA GLN A 136 9.15 18.00 13.13
C GLN A 136 7.70 18.12 12.62
N MET A 137 7.41 17.65 11.40
CA MET A 137 6.08 17.71 10.77
C MET A 137 5.22 16.49 11.11
N VAL A 138 5.80 15.44 11.71
CA VAL A 138 5.10 14.22 12.17
C VAL A 138 4.13 14.47 13.34
N LYS A 139 3.74 15.73 13.56
CA LYS A 139 2.86 16.12 14.67
C LYS A 139 1.36 15.97 14.40
N ASP A 140 0.96 15.71 13.17
CA ASP A 140 -0.44 15.51 12.82
C ASP A 140 -0.82 14.05 13.08
N GLU A 141 -1.05 13.76 14.37
CA GLU A 141 -1.42 12.45 14.86
C GLU A 141 -2.88 12.16 14.56
N VAL A 142 -3.16 11.05 13.89
CA VAL A 142 -4.51 10.50 13.78
C VAL A 142 -4.59 9.26 14.66
N ILE A 143 -5.30 9.37 15.77
CA ILE A 143 -5.41 8.31 16.77
C ILE A 143 -6.65 7.48 16.48
N PHE A 144 -6.47 6.18 16.30
CA PHE A 144 -7.54 5.21 16.11
C PHE A 144 -7.51 4.17 17.23
N GLY A 145 -8.65 3.61 17.57
CA GLY A 145 -8.79 2.52 18.51
C GLY A 145 -9.32 2.93 19.88
N ASP A 146 -9.72 1.91 20.64
CA ASP A 146 -10.07 2.03 22.05
C ASP A 146 -8.78 2.21 22.89
N ASP A 147 -8.90 2.56 24.17
CA ASP A 147 -7.77 2.82 25.06
C ASP A 147 -6.73 1.67 25.11
N ASP A 148 -7.14 0.45 24.73
CA ASP A 148 -6.33 -0.76 24.77
C ASP A 148 -5.61 -1.09 23.45
N GLU A 149 -6.08 -0.57 22.30
CA GLU A 149 -5.51 -0.81 20.96
C GLU A 149 -5.29 0.53 20.24
N GLN A 150 -4.56 1.46 20.85
CA GLN A 150 -4.29 2.73 20.17
C GLN A 150 -3.41 2.52 18.95
N LEU A 151 -3.91 2.93 17.78
CA LEU A 151 -3.16 3.07 16.55
C LEU A 151 -3.01 4.56 16.25
N ILE A 152 -1.76 5.04 16.20
CA ILE A 152 -1.47 6.42 15.85
C ILE A 152 -0.81 6.43 14.48
N TYR A 153 -1.49 7.01 13.49
CA TYR A 153 -1.01 7.11 12.13
C TYR A 153 -0.35 8.46 11.88
N HIS A 154 0.84 8.43 11.31
CA HIS A 154 1.59 9.59 10.86
C HIS A 154 1.79 9.47 9.34
N PRO A 155 0.96 10.14 8.51
CA PRO A 155 1.11 10.08 7.06
C PRO A 155 2.40 10.78 6.61
N LEU A 156 3.13 10.15 5.68
CA LEU A 156 4.43 10.63 5.19
C LEU A 156 4.39 11.19 3.77
N SER A 157 3.25 11.09 3.07
CA SER A 157 3.05 11.65 1.72
C SER A 157 2.09 12.84 1.70
N MET A 158 2.00 13.56 2.82
CA MET A 158 1.13 14.74 2.94
C MET A 158 1.42 15.76 1.83
N ASN A 159 0.39 16.40 1.33
CA ASN A 159 0.43 17.43 0.29
C ASN A 159 0.83 16.97 -1.13
N LYS A 160 0.87 15.67 -1.41
CA LYS A 160 1.04 15.16 -2.77
C LYS A 160 -0.21 14.44 -3.25
N SER A 161 -0.94 15.01 -4.20
CA SER A 161 -2.06 14.34 -4.85
C SER A 161 -1.57 13.44 -5.99
N GLY A 162 -2.37 12.44 -6.39
CA GLY A 162 -2.06 11.58 -7.52
C GLY A 162 -1.00 10.49 -7.23
N VAL A 163 -0.61 10.17 -5.95
CA VAL A 163 0.36 9.11 -5.59
C VAL A 163 -0.31 7.73 -5.54
N SER A 164 0.39 6.71 -5.98
CA SER A 164 -0.14 5.33 -5.97
C SER A 164 0.14 4.62 -4.64
N MET A 165 1.14 5.08 -3.89
CA MET A 165 1.51 4.52 -2.59
C MET A 165 1.19 5.50 -1.47
N GLU A 166 0.72 4.98 -0.34
CA GLU A 166 0.44 5.75 0.87
C GLU A 166 1.36 5.27 2.01
N PRO A 167 2.47 5.96 2.29
CA PRO A 167 3.37 5.62 3.38
C PRO A 167 2.95 6.25 4.71
N TYR A 168 3.07 5.46 5.79
CA TYR A 168 2.74 5.86 7.16
C TYR A 168 3.79 5.37 8.15
N ILE A 169 4.07 6.15 9.20
CA ILE A 169 4.53 5.60 10.46
C ILE A 169 3.27 5.29 11.29
N ILE A 170 3.21 4.09 11.85
CA ILE A 170 2.12 3.68 12.71
C ILE A 170 2.70 3.27 14.06
N GLU A 171 2.28 3.97 15.12
CA GLU A 171 2.57 3.58 16.48
C GLU A 171 1.42 2.72 17.00
N MET A 172 1.74 1.51 17.47
CA MET A 172 0.75 0.52 17.87
C MET A 172 0.86 0.21 19.34
N GLY A 173 -0.26 0.33 20.07
CA GLY A 173 -0.38 -0.23 21.42
C GLY A 173 -0.44 -1.75 21.39
N THR A 174 -0.02 -2.40 22.48
CA THR A 174 -0.16 -3.86 22.61
C THR A 174 -1.55 -4.18 23.17
N PRO A 175 -2.37 -4.99 22.48
CA PRO A 175 -3.72 -5.33 22.91
C PRO A 175 -3.73 -6.08 24.25
N THR A 176 -4.75 -5.82 25.08
CA THR A 176 -4.93 -6.53 26.37
C THR A 176 -5.34 -7.99 26.18
N ASP A 177 -6.08 -8.31 25.12
CA ASP A 177 -6.58 -9.65 24.81
C ASP A 177 -5.68 -10.43 23.84
N ILE A 178 -4.39 -10.10 23.83
CA ILE A 178 -3.38 -10.70 22.95
C ILE A 178 -3.36 -12.23 23.02
N ASP A 179 -3.60 -12.82 24.19
CA ASP A 179 -3.62 -14.27 24.34
C ASP A 179 -4.80 -14.91 23.59
N LYS A 180 -5.93 -14.22 23.48
CA LYS A 180 -7.05 -14.63 22.61
C LYS A 180 -6.70 -14.46 21.14
N LEU A 181 -6.09 -13.33 20.80
CA LEU A 181 -5.58 -13.10 19.43
C LEU A 181 -4.59 -14.15 18.98
N MET A 182 -3.80 -14.70 19.88
CA MET A 182 -2.82 -15.74 19.56
C MET A 182 -3.40 -17.15 19.52
N ASN A 183 -4.39 -17.48 20.34
CA ASN A 183 -4.77 -18.86 20.61
C ASN A 183 -6.25 -19.20 20.31
N ASP A 184 -7.15 -18.23 20.22
CA ASP A 184 -8.57 -18.47 19.94
C ASP A 184 -8.88 -18.20 18.45
N ASN A 185 -9.12 -19.28 17.70
CA ASN A 185 -9.35 -19.20 16.26
C ASN A 185 -10.65 -18.45 15.90
N GLU A 186 -11.70 -18.55 16.72
CA GLU A 186 -12.94 -17.82 16.47
C GLU A 186 -12.77 -16.32 16.74
N PHE A 187 -12.02 -15.98 17.77
CA PHE A 187 -11.67 -14.59 18.05
C PHE A 187 -10.81 -13.98 16.95
N LYS A 188 -9.80 -14.73 16.45
CA LYS A 188 -8.95 -14.34 15.31
C LYS A 188 -9.79 -14.02 14.08
N LYS A 189 -10.66 -14.95 13.66
CA LYS A 189 -11.49 -14.77 12.46
C LYS A 189 -12.32 -13.48 12.49
N LYS A 190 -12.78 -13.07 13.67
CA LYS A 190 -13.58 -11.86 13.84
C LYS A 190 -12.77 -10.57 13.67
N ARG A 191 -11.45 -10.64 13.76
CA ARG A 191 -10.54 -9.48 13.64
C ARG A 191 -9.88 -9.39 12.26
N LEU A 192 -9.90 -10.47 11.47
CA LEU A 192 -9.33 -10.47 10.12
C LEU A 192 -10.08 -9.50 9.21
N GLU A 193 -9.33 -8.72 8.47
CA GLU A 193 -9.83 -7.74 7.53
C GLU A 193 -9.29 -8.03 6.12
N ARG A 194 -9.92 -7.45 5.12
CA ARG A 194 -9.49 -7.53 3.71
C ARG A 194 -9.73 -6.21 3.03
N HIS A 195 -8.84 -5.86 2.12
CA HIS A 195 -9.01 -4.73 1.20
C HIS A 195 -8.29 -4.99 -0.11
N ALA A 196 -8.60 -4.22 -1.14
CA ALA A 196 -7.85 -4.28 -2.38
C ALA A 196 -6.52 -3.55 -2.23
N GLY A 197 -5.51 -4.01 -2.97
CA GLY A 197 -4.16 -3.45 -2.96
C GLY A 197 -3.16 -4.34 -2.24
N GLU A 198 -2.08 -3.73 -1.81
CA GLU A 198 -0.93 -4.43 -1.24
C GLU A 198 -0.38 -3.62 -0.07
N GLU A 199 0.20 -4.30 0.89
CA GLU A 199 0.87 -3.67 2.01
C GLU A 199 2.30 -4.16 2.17
N PHE A 200 3.18 -3.23 2.39
CA PHE A 200 4.54 -3.46 2.86
C PHE A 200 4.68 -2.88 4.27
N ILE A 201 5.16 -3.69 5.20
CA ILE A 201 5.38 -3.29 6.58
C ILE A 201 6.83 -3.62 6.98
N TYR A 202 7.52 -2.65 7.57
CA TYR A 202 8.82 -2.78 8.17
C TYR A 202 8.74 -2.43 9.66
N VAL A 203 9.23 -3.32 10.53
CA VAL A 203 9.21 -3.10 11.98
C VAL A 203 10.36 -2.20 12.37
N MET A 204 10.06 -0.97 12.74
CA MET A 204 11.05 0.02 13.14
C MET A 204 11.49 -0.14 14.58
N LYS A 205 10.57 -0.59 15.45
CA LYS A 205 10.81 -0.81 16.87
C LYS A 205 9.79 -1.76 17.46
N GLY A 206 10.22 -2.61 18.39
CA GLY A 206 9.35 -3.52 19.12
C GLY A 206 9.11 -4.84 18.37
N ARG A 207 7.98 -5.46 18.64
CA ARG A 207 7.61 -6.77 18.08
C ARG A 207 6.19 -6.74 17.53
N LEU A 208 6.03 -7.20 16.29
CA LEU A 208 4.77 -7.28 15.57
C LEU A 208 4.32 -8.72 15.38
N VAL A 209 3.02 -8.94 15.40
CA VAL A 209 2.39 -10.16 14.91
C VAL A 209 1.60 -9.82 13.65
N ALA A 210 1.87 -10.54 12.57
CA ALA A 210 1.11 -10.50 11.34
C ALA A 210 0.34 -11.81 11.19
N GLN A 211 -0.99 -11.75 11.28
CA GLN A 211 -1.88 -12.84 10.88
C GLN A 211 -2.26 -12.59 9.42
N VAL A 212 -1.81 -13.46 8.51
CA VAL A 212 -2.06 -13.32 7.07
C VAL A 212 -2.52 -14.66 6.50
N GLY A 213 -3.75 -14.72 6.04
CA GLY A 213 -4.41 -15.97 5.68
C GLY A 213 -4.56 -16.88 6.91
N ASN A 214 -3.95 -18.06 6.84
CA ASN A 214 -3.94 -19.02 7.95
C ASN A 214 -2.65 -19.00 8.79
N GLU A 215 -1.71 -18.13 8.42
CA GLU A 215 -0.39 -18.06 9.07
C GLU A 215 -0.37 -17.00 10.17
N THR A 216 0.39 -17.25 11.21
CA THR A 216 0.70 -16.28 12.26
C THR A 216 2.21 -16.08 12.30
N ILE A 217 2.66 -14.89 11.98
CA ILE A 217 4.07 -14.57 11.76
C ILE A 217 4.51 -13.56 12.81
N MET A 218 5.54 -13.89 13.56
CA MET A 218 6.19 -12.97 14.52
C MET A 218 7.28 -12.22 13.77
N LEU A 219 7.32 -10.90 13.93
CA LEU A 219 8.30 -10.01 13.33
C LEU A 219 8.97 -9.19 14.43
N ASP A 220 10.29 -9.20 14.45
CA ASP A 220 11.11 -8.41 15.35
C ASP A 220 11.60 -7.13 14.65
N GLU A 221 12.22 -6.22 15.39
CA GLU A 221 12.80 -4.98 14.89
C GLU A 221 13.78 -5.24 13.73
N GLY A 222 13.56 -4.62 12.60
CA GLY A 222 14.32 -4.77 11.37
C GLY A 222 13.77 -5.84 10.41
N ASP A 223 12.79 -6.63 10.83
CA ASP A 223 12.07 -7.53 9.95
C ASP A 223 11.04 -6.79 9.11
N SER A 224 10.63 -7.38 7.99
CA SER A 224 9.54 -6.85 7.17
C SER A 224 8.63 -7.93 6.62
N ILE A 225 7.41 -7.54 6.29
CA ILE A 225 6.43 -8.36 5.59
C ILE A 225 5.78 -7.57 4.45
N TYR A 226 5.53 -8.27 3.37
CA TYR A 226 4.77 -7.77 2.23
C TYR A 226 3.64 -8.76 1.92
N TYR A 227 2.42 -8.29 1.71
CA TYR A 227 1.27 -9.14 1.39
C TYR A 227 0.22 -8.41 0.55
N HIS A 228 -0.62 -9.21 -0.11
CA HIS A 228 -1.81 -8.68 -0.80
C HIS A 228 -2.93 -8.43 0.21
N GLY A 229 -3.51 -7.24 0.20
CA GLY A 229 -4.60 -6.85 1.10
C GLY A 229 -5.89 -7.67 0.95
N TYR A 230 -6.08 -8.39 -0.17
CA TYR A 230 -7.22 -9.28 -0.34
C TYR A 230 -7.15 -10.55 0.53
N LEU A 231 -5.99 -10.88 1.09
CA LEU A 231 -5.89 -11.95 2.08
C LEU A 231 -6.51 -11.51 3.39
N PRO A 232 -7.24 -12.37 4.08
CA PRO A 232 -7.64 -12.08 5.45
C PRO A 232 -6.40 -11.82 6.29
N HIS A 233 -6.31 -10.64 6.89
CA HIS A 233 -5.14 -10.26 7.68
C HIS A 233 -5.54 -9.45 8.92
N HIS A 234 -4.66 -9.50 9.92
CA HIS A 234 -4.73 -8.66 11.12
C HIS A 234 -3.31 -8.44 11.64
N ILE A 235 -2.96 -7.20 11.92
CA ILE A 235 -1.64 -6.80 12.38
C ILE A 235 -1.79 -6.18 13.77
N PHE A 236 -0.99 -6.64 14.73
CA PHE A 236 -1.02 -6.10 16.09
C PHE A 236 0.34 -6.22 16.80
N SER A 237 0.55 -5.35 17.77
CA SER A 237 1.75 -5.36 18.60
C SER A 237 1.75 -6.54 19.56
N ASN A 238 2.92 -7.18 19.73
CA ASN A 238 3.17 -8.19 20.76
C ASN A 238 4.45 -7.87 21.55
N ASP A 239 4.66 -6.61 21.82
CA ASP A 239 5.82 -6.19 22.58
C ASP A 239 5.55 -6.32 24.10
N ARG A 240 6.43 -7.05 24.81
CA ARG A 240 6.28 -7.36 26.23
C ARG A 240 7.62 -7.15 26.95
N ASP A 241 7.55 -6.68 28.17
CA ASP A 241 8.73 -6.59 29.04
C ASP A 241 9.25 -7.98 29.50
N ALA A 242 10.34 -7.98 30.22
CA ALA A 242 10.94 -9.21 30.76
C ALA A 242 10.00 -9.97 31.74
N GLN A 243 8.97 -9.33 32.25
CA GLN A 243 7.94 -9.89 33.11
C GLN A 243 6.70 -10.34 32.33
N GLY A 244 6.71 -10.22 31.00
CA GLY A 244 5.58 -10.57 30.14
C GLY A 244 4.44 -9.54 30.10
N LYS A 245 4.62 -8.36 30.71
CA LYS A 245 3.63 -7.29 30.69
C LYS A 245 3.68 -6.54 29.36
N PRO A 246 2.52 -6.21 28.74
CA PRO A 246 2.48 -5.44 27.51
C PRO A 246 3.25 -4.12 27.62
N ILE A 247 4.17 -3.87 26.69
CA ILE A 247 4.90 -2.60 26.51
C ILE A 247 4.11 -1.76 25.50
N LYS A 248 4.10 -0.46 25.69
CA LYS A 248 3.11 0.40 25.05
C LYS A 248 3.29 0.71 23.56
N LYS A 249 4.42 0.34 22.89
CA LYS A 249 4.61 0.83 21.50
C LYS A 249 5.47 -0.08 20.64
N THR A 250 4.85 -0.63 19.61
CA THR A 250 5.54 -1.10 18.40
C THR A 250 5.40 -0.03 17.33
N ASP A 251 6.50 0.41 16.74
CA ASP A 251 6.52 1.40 15.68
C ASP A 251 6.80 0.67 14.36
N ILE A 252 5.96 0.89 13.37
CA ILE A 252 6.13 0.32 12.02
C ILE A 252 6.13 1.41 10.96
N LEU A 253 6.89 1.16 9.89
CA LEU A 253 6.72 1.87 8.63
C LEU A 253 5.84 0.99 7.73
N ALA A 254 4.67 1.49 7.39
CA ALA A 254 3.73 0.84 6.48
C ALA A 254 3.65 1.63 5.17
N VAL A 255 3.68 0.93 4.03
CA VAL A 255 3.42 1.50 2.72
C VAL A 255 2.30 0.72 2.07
N VAL A 256 1.20 1.40 1.79
CA VAL A 256 0.00 0.81 1.21
C VAL A 256 -0.09 1.21 -0.26
N TYR A 257 -0.16 0.23 -1.14
CA TYR A 257 -0.54 0.45 -2.53
C TYR A 257 -2.05 0.29 -2.65
N ALA A 258 -2.71 1.34 -3.09
CA ALA A 258 -4.13 1.35 -3.34
C ALA A 258 -4.37 1.60 -4.84
N PRO A 259 -4.59 0.54 -5.65
CA PRO A 259 -4.76 0.69 -7.09
C PRO A 259 -5.94 1.62 -7.40
N PRO A 260 -5.88 2.39 -8.48
CA PRO A 260 -7.03 3.13 -8.99
C PRO A 260 -8.24 2.19 -9.16
N LEU A 261 -9.45 2.68 -8.92
CA LEU A 261 -10.65 1.84 -9.00
C LEU A 261 -10.90 1.25 -10.38
N GLU A 262 -10.45 1.95 -11.42
CA GLU A 262 -10.52 1.49 -12.81
C GLU A 262 -9.64 0.25 -13.05
N ASP A 263 -8.57 0.09 -12.28
CA ASP A 263 -7.66 -1.05 -12.31
C ASP A 263 -7.98 -2.10 -11.23
N THR A 264 -8.98 -1.87 -10.41
CA THR A 264 -9.36 -2.81 -9.34
C THR A 264 -10.13 -3.98 -9.96
N LEU A 265 -9.41 -5.04 -10.26
CA LEU A 265 -10.02 -6.33 -10.49
C LEU A 265 -10.80 -6.71 -9.23
N SER A 266 -12.04 -7.17 -9.38
CA SER A 266 -12.81 -7.67 -8.26
C SER A 266 -12.03 -8.78 -7.54
N ILE A 267 -12.25 -8.95 -6.23
CA ILE A 267 -11.61 -10.03 -5.46
C ILE A 267 -11.85 -11.41 -6.11
N LYS A 268 -12.97 -11.58 -6.81
CA LYS A 268 -13.27 -12.76 -7.63
C LYS A 268 -12.36 -12.93 -8.85
N GLN A 269 -11.93 -11.83 -9.47
CA GLN A 269 -11.06 -11.85 -10.66
C GLN A 269 -9.60 -12.06 -10.28
N LEU A 270 -9.22 -11.89 -9.01
CA LEU A 270 -7.94 -12.31 -8.46
C LEU A 270 -7.84 -13.84 -8.28
N ASN A 271 -8.79 -14.60 -8.81
CA ASN A 271 -8.75 -16.06 -8.84
C ASN A 271 -7.43 -16.57 -9.43
N MET A 272 -6.95 -17.69 -8.86
CA MET A 272 -5.63 -18.30 -9.14
C MET A 272 -5.29 -18.47 -10.63
N ASN A 273 -6.29 -18.59 -11.50
CA ASN A 273 -6.09 -18.76 -12.96
C ASN A 273 -5.47 -17.53 -13.63
N ASN A 274 -5.75 -16.32 -13.14
CA ASN A 274 -5.23 -15.08 -13.71
C ASN A 274 -3.73 -14.85 -13.38
N ARG A 275 -3.21 -15.49 -12.34
CA ARG A 275 -1.81 -15.36 -11.91
C ARG A 275 -0.83 -15.97 -12.88
N PHE A 276 -1.11 -17.18 -13.37
CA PHE A 276 -0.21 -17.88 -14.29
C PHE A 276 -0.10 -17.14 -15.61
N GLY A 277 -1.22 -16.69 -16.14
CA GLY A 277 -1.28 -15.95 -17.39
C GLY A 277 -0.45 -14.68 -17.34
N LYS A 278 -0.66 -13.84 -16.34
CA LYS A 278 0.10 -12.59 -16.16
C LYS A 278 1.60 -12.84 -15.96
N THR A 279 1.98 -13.90 -15.23
CA THR A 279 3.39 -14.25 -15.08
C THR A 279 4.02 -14.67 -16.38
N LEU A 280 3.30 -15.48 -17.19
CA LEU A 280 3.74 -15.89 -18.52
C LEU A 280 3.88 -14.69 -19.45
N MET A 281 2.90 -13.81 -19.48
CA MET A 281 2.93 -12.58 -20.27
C MET A 281 4.13 -11.71 -19.92
N ARG A 282 4.39 -11.48 -18.63
CA ARG A 282 5.57 -10.72 -18.16
C ARG A 282 6.88 -11.34 -18.61
N LEU A 283 7.04 -12.66 -18.45
CA LEU A 283 8.25 -13.36 -18.88
C LEU A 283 8.45 -13.22 -20.39
N ARG A 284 7.38 -13.36 -21.17
CA ARG A 284 7.41 -13.17 -22.62
C ARG A 284 7.89 -11.77 -22.99
N GLN A 285 7.30 -10.74 -22.36
CA GLN A 285 7.65 -9.34 -22.61
C GLN A 285 9.08 -9.00 -22.18
N MET A 286 9.53 -9.47 -21.00
CA MET A 286 10.92 -9.32 -20.57
C MET A 286 11.91 -9.91 -21.57
N MET A 287 11.51 -10.97 -22.29
CA MET A 287 12.29 -11.59 -23.36
C MET A 287 12.11 -10.91 -24.72
N LYS A 288 11.33 -9.82 -24.77
CA LYS A 288 10.99 -9.08 -26.00
C LYS A 288 10.39 -9.99 -27.08
N LEU A 289 9.56 -10.98 -26.67
CA LEU A 289 8.88 -11.89 -27.57
C LEU A 289 7.44 -11.43 -27.76
N ASP A 290 6.95 -11.39 -29.00
CA ASP A 290 5.53 -11.23 -29.28
C ASP A 290 4.77 -12.57 -29.16
N VAL A 291 3.45 -12.51 -29.22
CA VAL A 291 2.58 -13.71 -29.13
C VAL A 291 2.80 -14.62 -30.34
N ALA A 292 3.05 -14.04 -31.54
CA ALA A 292 3.28 -14.77 -32.78
C ALA A 292 4.56 -15.61 -32.68
N GLU A 293 5.64 -15.08 -32.12
CA GLU A 293 6.89 -15.82 -31.91
C GLU A 293 6.73 -16.96 -30.92
N VAL A 294 5.99 -16.73 -29.80
CA VAL A 294 5.67 -17.81 -28.87
C VAL A 294 4.76 -18.86 -29.50
N SER A 295 3.80 -18.46 -30.36
CA SER A 295 2.97 -19.36 -31.15
C SER A 295 3.83 -20.24 -32.03
N ARG A 296 4.78 -19.65 -32.76
CA ARG A 296 5.73 -20.36 -33.63
C ARG A 296 6.60 -21.38 -32.89
N ARG A 297 7.10 -21.00 -31.68
CA ARG A 297 7.96 -21.88 -30.85
C ARG A 297 7.18 -23.02 -30.21
N THR A 298 5.94 -22.77 -29.83
CA THR A 298 5.13 -23.74 -29.08
C THR A 298 4.22 -24.61 -29.93
N GLY A 299 3.93 -24.17 -31.17
CA GLY A 299 2.89 -24.75 -32.00
C GLY A 299 1.47 -24.53 -31.51
N LEU A 300 1.28 -23.65 -30.51
CA LEU A 300 -0.04 -23.24 -29.99
C LEU A 300 -0.56 -22.09 -30.87
N LYS A 301 -1.89 -22.02 -31.03
CA LYS A 301 -2.51 -20.89 -31.71
C LYS A 301 -2.37 -19.63 -30.82
N GLU A 302 -2.19 -18.47 -31.42
CA GLU A 302 -2.04 -17.18 -30.73
C GLU A 302 -3.18 -16.89 -29.77
N ASN A 303 -4.42 -17.16 -30.20
CA ASN A 303 -5.59 -16.96 -29.32
C ASN A 303 -5.58 -17.85 -28.08
N VAL A 304 -4.93 -19.00 -28.09
CA VAL A 304 -4.75 -19.86 -26.92
C VAL A 304 -3.75 -19.24 -25.95
N ILE A 305 -2.65 -18.69 -26.47
CA ILE A 305 -1.62 -18.03 -25.66
C ILE A 305 -2.23 -16.79 -25.02
N THR A 306 -2.87 -15.93 -25.81
CA THR A 306 -3.54 -14.72 -25.34
C THR A 306 -4.61 -15.03 -24.28
N ALA A 307 -5.46 -16.04 -24.52
CA ALA A 307 -6.46 -16.45 -23.53
C ALA A 307 -5.85 -16.92 -22.22
N ILE A 308 -4.70 -17.62 -22.25
CA ILE A 308 -3.97 -18.02 -21.04
C ILE A 308 -3.38 -16.79 -20.34
N GLU A 309 -2.76 -15.88 -21.08
CA GLU A 309 -2.15 -14.66 -20.54
C GLU A 309 -3.20 -13.73 -19.92
N GLU A 310 -4.40 -13.67 -20.46
CA GLU A 310 -5.54 -12.92 -19.96
C GLU A 310 -6.28 -13.61 -18.79
N GLY A 311 -5.83 -14.80 -18.38
CA GLY A 311 -6.40 -15.52 -17.25
C GLY A 311 -7.57 -16.43 -17.59
N GLY A 312 -7.68 -16.85 -18.85
CA GLY A 312 -8.63 -17.84 -19.30
C GLY A 312 -8.50 -19.18 -18.56
N LYS A 313 -9.58 -19.97 -18.53
CA LYS A 313 -9.62 -21.25 -17.84
C LYS A 313 -8.58 -22.21 -18.40
N ILE A 314 -7.60 -22.60 -17.58
CA ILE A 314 -6.59 -23.57 -17.93
C ILE A 314 -7.17 -24.97 -17.68
N THR A 315 -7.43 -25.69 -18.78
CA THR A 315 -8.02 -27.03 -18.73
C THR A 315 -6.97 -28.15 -18.80
N SER A 316 -5.71 -27.81 -19.14
CA SER A 316 -4.61 -28.75 -19.26
C SER A 316 -3.27 -28.07 -18.96
N LEU A 317 -2.33 -28.83 -18.39
CA LEU A 317 -0.97 -28.36 -18.14
C LEU A 317 -0.10 -28.28 -19.41
N MET A 318 -0.51 -28.95 -20.50
CA MET A 318 0.31 -29.05 -21.72
C MET A 318 0.59 -27.68 -22.36
N PRO A 319 -0.39 -26.78 -22.56
CA PRO A 319 -0.10 -25.44 -23.08
C PRO A 319 0.88 -24.66 -22.22
N LEU A 320 0.71 -24.73 -20.87
CA LEU A 320 1.62 -24.08 -19.94
C LEU A 320 3.06 -24.62 -20.07
N THR A 321 3.21 -25.95 -20.14
CA THR A 321 4.53 -26.60 -20.30
C THR A 321 5.21 -26.14 -21.58
N ARG A 322 4.48 -26.07 -22.71
CA ARG A 322 5.04 -25.62 -24.00
C ARG A 322 5.46 -24.13 -23.95
N ILE A 323 4.61 -23.27 -23.37
CA ILE A 323 4.93 -21.84 -23.24
C ILE A 323 6.16 -21.66 -22.37
N THR A 324 6.21 -22.33 -21.20
CA THR A 324 7.36 -22.21 -20.30
C THR A 324 8.66 -22.74 -20.92
N GLN A 325 8.60 -23.83 -21.68
CA GLN A 325 9.75 -24.33 -22.44
C GLN A 325 10.20 -23.33 -23.50
N ALA A 326 9.26 -22.73 -24.25
CA ALA A 326 9.57 -21.72 -25.25
C ALA A 326 10.20 -20.44 -24.64
N LEU A 327 9.84 -20.12 -23.38
CA LEU A 327 10.40 -19.03 -22.59
C LEU A 327 11.67 -19.44 -21.81
N GLY A 328 12.18 -20.68 -21.96
CA GLY A 328 13.36 -21.14 -21.24
C GLY A 328 13.22 -21.21 -19.72
N VAL A 329 11.99 -21.25 -19.19
CA VAL A 329 11.72 -21.34 -17.76
C VAL A 329 11.07 -22.68 -17.41
N ARG A 330 11.23 -23.13 -16.18
CA ARG A 330 10.61 -24.37 -15.72
C ARG A 330 9.15 -24.14 -15.35
N LEU A 331 8.25 -25.06 -15.75
CA LEU A 331 6.82 -24.97 -15.40
C LEU A 331 6.60 -24.79 -13.89
N TRP A 332 7.33 -25.52 -13.07
CA TRP A 332 7.19 -25.44 -11.64
C TRP A 332 7.58 -24.05 -11.09
N THR A 333 8.47 -23.30 -11.73
CA THR A 333 8.82 -21.93 -11.36
C THR A 333 7.61 -21.01 -11.44
N ILE A 334 6.75 -21.21 -12.44
CA ILE A 334 5.50 -20.46 -12.60
C ILE A 334 4.44 -20.96 -11.63
N ILE A 335 4.32 -22.27 -11.49
CA ILE A 335 3.35 -22.91 -10.59
C ILE A 335 3.70 -22.58 -9.14
N THR A 336 4.95 -22.69 -8.74
CA THR A 336 5.38 -22.42 -7.36
C THR A 336 5.39 -20.93 -7.03
N ASN A 337 5.80 -20.08 -7.93
CA ASN A 337 5.69 -18.62 -7.73
C ASN A 337 4.21 -18.17 -7.64
N GLY A 338 3.27 -18.93 -8.23
CA GLY A 338 1.83 -18.71 -8.11
C GLY A 338 1.18 -19.35 -6.88
N LEU A 339 1.78 -20.39 -6.31
CA LEU A 339 1.19 -21.18 -5.22
C LEU A 339 1.80 -20.89 -3.84
N LEU A 340 3.02 -20.35 -3.76
CA LEU A 340 3.77 -20.53 -2.53
C LEU A 340 3.65 -19.44 -1.51
N ARG A 341 3.41 -18.18 -1.82
CA ARG A 341 3.18 -17.20 -0.76
C ARG A 341 2.44 -15.97 -1.31
N ASN A 342 1.28 -15.76 -0.77
CA ASN A 342 0.56 -14.49 -0.93
C ASN A 342 1.16 -13.39 -0.04
N TYR A 343 2.28 -13.68 0.60
CA TYR A 343 3.08 -12.78 1.41
C TYR A 343 4.57 -13.14 1.29
N SER A 344 5.43 -12.19 1.55
CA SER A 344 6.88 -12.36 1.66
C SER A 344 7.35 -11.82 3.01
N VAL A 345 8.17 -12.58 3.72
CA VAL A 345 8.83 -12.14 4.94
C VAL A 345 10.31 -12.01 4.66
N PHE A 346 10.88 -10.91 5.11
CA PHE A 346 12.32 -10.70 5.14
C PHE A 346 12.75 -10.53 6.59
N ARG A 347 13.78 -11.27 7.00
CA ARG A 347 14.35 -11.19 8.34
C ARG A 347 15.59 -10.32 8.34
N LYS A 348 15.76 -9.53 9.38
CA LYS A 348 16.98 -8.75 9.56
C LYS A 348 18.23 -9.64 9.51
N ALA A 349 18.14 -10.85 10.03
CA ALA A 349 19.23 -11.83 9.97
C ALA A 349 19.60 -12.24 8.53
N ASP A 350 18.65 -12.12 7.58
CA ASP A 350 18.91 -12.46 6.16
C ASP A 350 19.88 -11.45 5.51
N LEU A 351 20.09 -10.25 6.09
CA LEU A 351 21.07 -9.27 5.61
C LEU A 351 22.51 -9.81 5.72
N GLU A 352 22.78 -10.67 6.70
CA GLU A 352 24.11 -11.24 6.95
C GLU A 352 24.36 -12.51 6.10
N ASP A 353 23.30 -13.14 5.59
CA ASP A 353 23.39 -14.37 4.79
C ASP A 353 23.50 -14.02 3.30
N LYS A 354 24.72 -14.05 2.77
CA LYS A 354 25.03 -13.75 1.37
C LYS A 354 24.34 -14.66 0.36
N ASP A 355 23.93 -15.85 0.77
CA ASP A 355 23.27 -16.84 -0.10
C ASP A 355 21.75 -16.60 -0.17
N GLN A 356 21.15 -16.02 0.85
CA GLN A 356 19.72 -15.69 0.89
C GLN A 356 19.42 -14.24 0.52
N ALA A 357 20.32 -13.31 0.81
CA ALA A 357 20.16 -11.91 0.46
C ALA A 357 20.35 -11.73 -1.04
N LYS A 358 19.25 -11.62 -1.80
CA LYS A 358 19.36 -11.10 -3.17
C LYS A 358 19.67 -9.62 -3.09
N THR A 359 20.89 -9.30 -3.41
CA THR A 359 21.42 -7.94 -3.37
C THR A 359 21.80 -7.48 -4.76
N LEU A 360 21.64 -6.20 -4.99
CA LEU A 360 22.13 -5.50 -6.20
C LEU A 360 23.00 -4.34 -5.74
N MET A 361 24.23 -4.29 -6.21
CA MET A 361 25.12 -3.15 -5.99
C MET A 361 24.98 -2.18 -7.17
N ILE A 362 24.68 -0.94 -6.86
CA ILE A 362 24.64 0.17 -7.82
C ILE A 362 25.50 1.29 -7.26
N GLY A 363 26.67 1.54 -7.88
CA GLY A 363 27.66 2.45 -7.35
C GLY A 363 28.11 2.03 -5.94
N ASN A 364 27.96 2.93 -4.98
CA ASN A 364 28.29 2.72 -3.56
C ASN A 364 27.09 2.26 -2.72
N LEU A 365 25.95 1.95 -3.35
CA LEU A 365 24.71 1.53 -2.70
C LEU A 365 24.49 0.02 -2.85
N THR A 366 24.20 -0.65 -1.75
CA THR A 366 23.77 -2.05 -1.73
C THR A 366 22.26 -2.10 -1.51
N HIS A 367 21.53 -2.63 -2.48
CA HIS A 367 20.09 -2.79 -2.46
C HIS A 367 19.73 -4.22 -2.04
N HIS A 368 19.03 -4.40 -0.94
CA HIS A 368 18.49 -5.68 -0.49
C HIS A 368 17.00 -5.72 -0.81
N PHE A 369 16.58 -6.73 -1.57
CA PHE A 369 15.18 -6.91 -1.97
C PHE A 369 14.35 -7.50 -0.82
N LEU A 370 13.33 -6.80 -0.35
CA LEU A 370 12.56 -7.20 0.82
C LEU A 370 11.31 -8.05 0.50
N ALA A 371 10.89 -8.11 -0.77
CA ALA A 371 9.68 -8.85 -1.18
C ALA A 371 9.96 -9.90 -2.26
N ILE A 372 11.13 -10.52 -2.23
CA ILE A 372 11.65 -11.33 -3.33
C ILE A 372 10.83 -12.57 -3.65
N ASN A 373 10.18 -13.15 -2.62
CA ASN A 373 9.41 -14.38 -2.75
C ASN A 373 7.96 -14.13 -3.21
N MET A 374 7.63 -12.88 -3.51
CA MET A 374 6.29 -12.50 -3.93
C MET A 374 6.25 -12.14 -5.40
N SER A 375 5.42 -12.87 -6.15
CA SER A 375 5.14 -12.57 -7.56
C SER A 375 3.94 -11.63 -7.67
N ASN A 376 3.86 -10.90 -8.80
CA ASN A 376 2.73 -10.01 -9.10
C ASN A 376 2.51 -8.86 -8.09
N ARG A 377 3.60 -8.36 -7.50
CA ARG A 377 3.57 -7.16 -6.67
C ARG A 377 3.64 -5.90 -7.51
N ASN A 378 2.99 -4.85 -7.04
CA ASN A 378 3.04 -3.53 -7.66
C ASN A 378 4.12 -2.64 -7.04
N MET A 379 4.50 -2.92 -5.79
CA MET A 379 5.58 -2.21 -5.11
C MET A 379 6.83 -3.08 -5.01
N GLU A 380 7.98 -2.45 -5.10
CA GLU A 380 9.29 -3.08 -4.88
C GLU A 380 9.96 -2.41 -3.68
N PRO A 381 9.88 -3.02 -2.49
CA PRO A 381 10.56 -2.49 -1.32
C PRO A 381 12.01 -2.98 -1.25
N PHE A 382 12.88 -2.03 -0.87
CA PHE A 382 14.31 -2.25 -0.67
C PHE A 382 14.75 -1.75 0.70
N PHE A 383 15.65 -2.48 1.33
CA PHE A 383 16.55 -1.92 2.32
C PHE A 383 17.85 -1.55 1.60
N ILE A 384 18.27 -0.30 1.69
CA ILE A 384 19.45 0.20 0.99
C ILE A 384 20.47 0.65 2.01
N GLU A 385 21.69 0.13 1.89
CA GLU A 385 22.86 0.57 2.64
C GLU A 385 23.84 1.26 1.69
N GLY A 386 24.44 2.37 2.15
CA GLY A 386 25.40 3.11 1.34
C GLY A 386 26.47 3.78 2.18
N ASN A 387 27.62 3.95 1.56
CA ASN A 387 28.71 4.77 2.08
C ASN A 387 28.75 6.09 1.32
N THR A 388 29.46 7.07 1.85
CA THR A 388 29.60 8.39 1.24
C THR A 388 30.06 8.27 -0.20
N SER A 389 29.33 8.96 -1.09
CA SER A 389 29.70 9.12 -2.49
C SER A 389 30.33 10.49 -2.67
N ASN A 390 31.53 10.53 -3.19
CA ASN A 390 32.23 11.76 -3.56
C ASN A 390 32.17 12.00 -5.07
N GLU A 391 31.15 11.49 -5.73
CA GLU A 391 30.96 11.72 -7.17
C GLU A 391 30.70 13.20 -7.43
N GLU A 392 31.65 13.88 -8.05
CA GLU A 392 31.51 15.25 -8.51
C GLU A 392 30.68 15.32 -9.80
N GLU A 393 30.72 14.27 -10.62
CA GLU A 393 29.94 14.13 -11.85
C GLU A 393 28.93 12.98 -11.70
N PHE A 394 27.67 13.27 -11.94
CA PHE A 394 26.58 12.29 -11.93
C PHE A 394 25.53 12.66 -12.99
N GLU A 395 24.83 11.66 -13.47
CA GLU A 395 23.69 11.85 -14.36
C GLU A 395 22.38 11.77 -13.59
N LEU A 396 21.41 12.60 -14.00
CA LEU A 396 20.05 12.50 -13.51
C LEU A 396 19.30 11.46 -14.37
N GLU A 397 18.74 10.46 -13.72
CA GLU A 397 17.97 9.41 -14.38
C GLU A 397 16.48 9.56 -14.10
N SER A 398 15.64 9.22 -15.07
CA SER A 398 14.19 9.16 -14.92
C SER A 398 13.66 7.78 -15.28
N ARG A 399 12.54 7.41 -14.67
CA ARG A 399 11.80 6.20 -14.98
C ARG A 399 10.32 6.43 -14.71
N GLU A 400 9.46 5.65 -15.36
CA GLU A 400 8.03 5.69 -15.03
C GLU A 400 7.78 5.19 -13.60
N GLY A 401 6.89 5.86 -12.88
CA GLY A 401 6.44 5.47 -11.57
C GLY A 401 6.76 6.44 -10.46
N GLU A 402 6.84 5.91 -9.27
CA GLU A 402 6.98 6.69 -8.04
C GLU A 402 7.98 6.02 -7.10
N ALA A 403 8.63 6.80 -6.25
CA ALA A 403 9.50 6.28 -5.21
C ALA A 403 9.23 6.99 -3.88
N PHE A 404 9.15 6.20 -2.85
CA PHE A 404 9.14 6.66 -1.46
C PHE A 404 10.44 6.22 -0.80
N CYS A 405 11.12 7.13 -0.11
CA CYS A 405 12.34 6.84 0.62
C CYS A 405 12.25 7.39 2.05
N TYR A 406 12.49 6.53 3.03
CA TYR A 406 12.57 6.86 4.45
C TYR A 406 13.99 6.59 4.96
N VAL A 407 14.60 7.58 5.62
CA VAL A 407 15.97 7.47 6.13
C VAL A 407 15.95 6.90 7.56
N LEU A 408 16.47 5.67 7.70
CA LEU A 408 16.62 5.00 8.99
C LEU A 408 17.85 5.50 9.75
N GLU A 409 18.97 5.65 9.05
CA GLU A 409 20.26 6.11 9.59
C GLU A 409 20.99 6.95 8.56
N GLY A 410 21.79 7.93 9.04
CA GLY A 410 22.59 8.80 8.19
C GLY A 410 21.78 9.90 7.48
N ARG A 411 22.30 10.35 6.34
CA ARG A 411 21.68 11.39 5.51
C ARG A 411 21.90 11.10 4.02
N ILE A 412 20.89 11.46 3.23
CA ILE A 412 20.97 11.42 1.77
C ILE A 412 20.78 12.83 1.20
N LYS A 413 21.35 13.07 0.02
CA LYS A 413 21.11 14.25 -0.81
C LYS A 413 20.44 13.77 -2.10
N ILE A 414 19.30 14.36 -2.42
CA ILE A 414 18.54 14.04 -3.63
C ILE A 414 18.52 15.25 -4.51
N PHE A 415 18.96 15.10 -5.76
CA PHE A 415 18.88 16.06 -6.84
C PHE A 415 17.64 15.78 -7.68
N ILE A 416 16.86 16.80 -8.04
CA ILE A 416 15.57 16.60 -8.73
C ILE A 416 15.39 17.65 -9.82
N GLY A 417 15.26 17.19 -11.07
CA GLY A 417 15.03 18.00 -12.26
C GLY A 417 16.28 18.73 -12.76
N SER A 418 17.20 19.10 -11.87
CA SER A 418 18.49 19.68 -12.22
C SER A 418 19.54 19.45 -11.14
N PRO A 419 20.85 19.50 -11.46
CA PRO A 419 21.93 19.35 -10.49
C PRO A 419 21.96 20.45 -9.41
N GLU A 420 21.41 21.63 -9.69
CA GLU A 420 21.39 22.78 -8.74
C GLU A 420 20.26 22.62 -7.71
N ARG A 421 19.22 21.82 -8.03
CA ARG A 421 18.07 21.65 -7.16
C ARG A 421 18.20 20.37 -6.34
N SER A 422 18.61 20.52 -5.09
CA SER A 422 18.78 19.37 -4.20
C SER A 422 18.10 19.54 -2.85
N TYR A 423 17.84 18.40 -2.20
CA TYR A 423 17.25 18.31 -0.87
C TYR A 423 18.07 17.36 -0.03
N ILE A 424 18.33 17.72 1.23
CA ILE A 424 18.98 16.84 2.21
C ILE A 424 17.88 16.25 3.08
N ILE A 425 17.87 14.92 3.19
CA ILE A 425 16.92 14.14 3.99
C ILE A 425 17.73 13.39 5.03
N GLY A 426 17.41 13.59 6.30
CA GLY A 426 18.12 12.99 7.43
C GLY A 426 17.35 11.88 8.12
N LYS A 427 17.96 11.29 9.14
CA LYS A 427 17.35 10.24 9.96
C LYS A 427 15.96 10.60 10.46
N GLY A 428 14.96 9.72 10.21
CA GLY A 428 13.58 9.91 10.61
C GLY A 428 12.78 10.84 9.69
N GLU A 429 13.37 11.24 8.57
CA GLU A 429 12.70 12.01 7.53
C GLU A 429 12.46 11.15 6.29
N SER A 430 11.53 11.58 5.43
CA SER A 430 11.21 10.88 4.20
C SER A 430 11.00 11.82 3.04
N ILE A 431 11.10 11.25 1.83
CA ILE A 431 10.78 11.93 0.59
C ILE A 431 9.97 11.01 -0.31
N TYR A 432 8.98 11.58 -0.98
CA TYR A 432 8.17 10.92 -1.99
C TYR A 432 8.36 11.61 -3.34
N LEU A 433 8.70 10.85 -4.36
CA LEU A 433 9.09 11.33 -5.68
C LEU A 433 8.15 10.79 -6.76
N ASP A 434 7.86 11.64 -7.74
CA ASP A 434 7.48 11.21 -9.07
C ASP A 434 8.78 10.96 -9.86
N THR A 435 9.04 9.71 -10.20
CA THR A 435 10.29 9.28 -10.83
C THR A 435 10.34 9.55 -12.34
N THR A 436 9.28 10.09 -12.93
CA THR A 436 9.32 10.63 -14.31
C THR A 436 10.14 11.91 -14.36
N ILE A 437 10.29 12.62 -13.24
CA ILE A 437 11.21 13.75 -13.10
C ILE A 437 12.62 13.20 -12.87
N PRO A 438 13.62 13.58 -13.68
CA PRO A 438 14.99 13.10 -13.51
C PRO A 438 15.53 13.40 -12.11
N TYR A 439 16.13 12.41 -11.47
CA TYR A 439 16.68 12.52 -10.12
C TYR A 439 17.98 11.72 -9.94
N HIS A 440 18.74 12.07 -8.89
CA HIS A 440 19.91 11.33 -8.45
C HIS A 440 19.99 11.35 -6.92
N ILE A 441 20.44 10.26 -6.32
CA ILE A 441 20.57 10.10 -4.86
C ILE A 441 22.02 9.87 -4.50
N GLN A 442 22.54 10.68 -3.58
CA GLN A 442 23.85 10.51 -2.97
C GLN A 442 23.74 10.29 -1.47
N THR A 443 24.55 9.42 -0.92
CA THR A 443 24.75 9.26 0.52
C THR A 443 25.78 10.27 1.02
N LEU A 444 25.44 10.96 2.10
CA LEU A 444 26.31 11.98 2.70
C LEU A 444 27.13 11.46 3.88
N GLU A 445 26.81 10.29 4.39
CA GLU A 445 27.44 9.67 5.56
C GLU A 445 27.63 8.19 5.31
N ASP A 446 28.76 7.64 5.81
CA ASP A 446 29.02 6.21 5.77
C ASP A 446 28.00 5.46 6.64
N GLY A 447 27.60 4.27 6.19
CA GLY A 447 26.59 3.47 6.89
C GLY A 447 25.17 4.05 6.83
N THR A 448 24.89 4.94 5.87
CA THR A 448 23.53 5.44 5.62
C THR A 448 22.61 4.29 5.25
N LYS A 449 21.44 4.21 5.91
CA LYS A 449 20.42 3.18 5.71
C LYS A 449 19.06 3.78 5.39
N THR A 450 18.39 3.23 4.39
CA THR A 450 17.05 3.68 3.99
C THR A 450 16.12 2.50 3.72
N ILE A 451 14.83 2.72 3.95
CA ILE A 451 13.77 1.91 3.33
C ILE A 451 13.26 2.70 2.12
N THR A 452 13.40 2.10 0.96
CA THR A 452 12.92 2.68 -0.30
C THR A 452 11.90 1.76 -0.93
N VAL A 453 10.73 2.30 -1.24
CA VAL A 453 9.66 1.55 -1.92
C VAL A 453 9.40 2.20 -3.26
N VAL A 454 9.47 1.42 -4.31
CA VAL A 454 9.29 1.86 -5.69
C VAL A 454 8.00 1.27 -6.24
N TYR A 455 7.18 2.10 -6.83
CA TYR A 455 6.05 1.71 -7.66
C TYR A 455 6.38 1.97 -9.12
N THR A 456 6.17 0.98 -9.97
CA THR A 456 6.28 1.12 -11.42
C THR A 456 4.94 0.73 -12.03
N PRO A 457 4.22 1.66 -12.65
CA PRO A 457 2.96 1.33 -13.31
C PRO A 457 3.23 0.36 -14.46
N PHE A 458 2.34 -0.61 -14.64
CA PHE A 458 2.33 -1.42 -15.84
C PHE A 458 1.68 -0.63 -16.96
N THR A 459 2.45 0.22 -17.63
CA THR A 459 2.04 0.81 -18.90
C THR A 459 2.34 -0.18 -20.01
N PHE A 460 1.29 -0.74 -20.57
CA PHE A 460 1.39 -1.41 -21.88
C PHE A 460 1.38 -0.31 -22.95
N THR A 461 2.49 0.35 -23.17
CA THR A 461 2.69 1.07 -24.42
C THR A 461 2.98 0.01 -25.48
N VAL A 462 1.95 -0.40 -26.20
CA VAL A 462 2.15 -0.92 -27.55
C VAL A 462 2.64 0.29 -28.32
N GLU A 463 3.94 0.42 -28.50
CA GLU A 463 4.48 1.30 -29.53
C GLU A 463 3.85 0.80 -30.84
N LYS A 464 2.92 1.59 -31.39
CA LYS A 464 2.56 1.45 -32.78
C LYS A 464 3.81 1.87 -33.53
N GLU A 465 4.55 0.90 -34.07
CA GLU A 465 5.48 1.16 -35.15
C GLU A 465 4.64 1.73 -36.30
N ASP A 466 4.89 3.01 -36.65
CA ASP A 466 4.38 3.66 -37.87
C ASP A 466 5.03 3.04 -39.11
#